data_c4e4fb5664d007c8673b8d1c3aaa57dd
#
_entry.id   c4e4fb5664d007c8673b8d1c3aaa57dd
#
_cell.length_a   1.000
_cell.length_b   1.000
_cell.length_c   1.000
_cell.angle_alpha   90.00
_cell.angle_beta   90.00
_cell.angle_gamma   90.00
#
_symmetry.space_group_name_H-M   'P 1'
#
loop_
_entity.id
_entity.type
_entity.pdbx_description
1 polymer ?
#
loop_
_entity_poly.entity_id
_entity_poly.type
_entity_poly.pdbx_seq_one_letter_code
_entity_poly.pdbx_strand_id
1 'polypeptide(L)'
;IQYDSLAVDESCMGRTNSAVVTMIAMELTQQTEGYAEYETAMAAFDLVDPIYRKAVEYTRPLAAKWAEQNADKPCINVMAQGPLFGAAYVFSICNVQEMLQIDSCTINTCDFFHGPFEILDKRTSLFQLISVGRSRCNDERGIRFVNQYGGERVYQLDAKELGLNDIKD
;
A
#
# COMPACT_ATOMS: atom_id res chain seq x y z
N ILE A 1 -8.26 -12.61 -23.59
CA ILE A 1 -9.35 -12.29 -22.64
C ILE A 1 -9.71 -10.83 -22.87
N GLN A 2 -10.99 -10.57 -23.15
CA GLN A 2 -11.51 -9.22 -23.26
C GLN A 2 -12.41 -8.94 -22.05
N TYR A 3 -12.23 -7.80 -21.41
CA TYR A 3 -13.07 -7.36 -20.30
C TYR A 3 -13.15 -5.83 -20.29
N ASP A 4 -14.21 -5.31 -19.72
CA ASP A 4 -14.36 -3.87 -19.50
C ASP A 4 -13.70 -3.47 -18.20
N SER A 5 -12.66 -2.63 -18.28
CA SER A 5 -12.02 -2.08 -17.10
C SER A 5 -12.85 -0.93 -16.52
N LEU A 6 -13.17 -1.02 -15.25
CA LEU A 6 -13.89 0.00 -14.48
C LEU A 6 -12.96 0.75 -13.52
N ALA A 7 -11.68 0.87 -13.88
CA ALA A 7 -10.66 1.48 -13.03
C ALA A 7 -10.97 2.92 -12.56
N VAL A 8 -11.87 3.62 -13.25
CA VAL A 8 -12.32 4.97 -12.89
C VAL A 8 -13.65 5.00 -12.14
N ASP A 9 -14.29 3.84 -11.94
CA ASP A 9 -15.53 3.71 -11.19
C ASP A 9 -15.24 3.19 -9.79
N GLU A 10 -15.27 4.08 -8.81
CA GLU A 10 -15.00 3.76 -7.39
C GLU A 10 -15.96 2.70 -6.81
N SER A 11 -17.07 2.40 -7.47
CA SER A 11 -18.01 1.36 -7.03
C SER A 11 -17.58 -0.06 -7.43
N CYS A 12 -16.58 -0.19 -8.28
CA CYS A 12 -16.17 -1.44 -8.93
C CYS A 12 -14.66 -1.71 -8.84
N MET A 13 -14.04 -1.43 -7.69
CA MET A 13 -12.60 -1.59 -7.50
C MET A 13 -12.10 -3.03 -7.67
N GLY A 14 -12.95 -4.02 -7.39
CA GLY A 14 -12.66 -5.43 -7.68
C GLY A 14 -12.51 -5.77 -9.16
N ARG A 15 -12.82 -4.83 -10.07
CA ARG A 15 -12.69 -4.97 -11.53
C ARG A 15 -11.60 -4.10 -12.12
N THR A 16 -10.69 -3.58 -11.29
CA THR A 16 -9.48 -2.89 -11.76
C THR A 16 -8.56 -3.84 -12.52
N ASN A 17 -7.69 -3.29 -13.36
CA ASN A 17 -6.71 -4.10 -14.09
C ASN A 17 -5.88 -4.99 -13.17
N SER A 18 -5.45 -4.47 -12.02
CA SER A 18 -4.66 -5.23 -11.03
C SER A 18 -5.44 -6.41 -10.46
N ALA A 19 -6.71 -6.22 -10.10
CA ALA A 19 -7.56 -7.27 -9.58
C ALA A 19 -7.79 -8.36 -10.65
N VAL A 20 -8.14 -7.96 -11.87
CA VAL A 20 -8.39 -8.92 -12.97
C VAL A 20 -7.15 -9.73 -13.32
N VAL A 21 -5.97 -9.10 -13.41
CA VAL A 21 -4.71 -9.81 -13.69
C VAL A 21 -4.38 -10.79 -12.56
N THR A 22 -4.63 -10.42 -11.31
CA THR A 22 -4.42 -11.30 -10.16
C THR A 22 -5.37 -12.51 -10.20
N MET A 23 -6.66 -12.30 -10.50
CA MET A 23 -7.61 -13.40 -10.67
C MET A 23 -7.22 -14.35 -11.81
N ILE A 24 -6.76 -13.81 -12.94
CA ILE A 24 -6.25 -14.64 -14.06
C ILE A 24 -5.03 -15.46 -13.64
N ALA A 25 -4.11 -14.88 -12.87
CA ALA A 25 -2.94 -15.61 -12.38
C ALA A 25 -3.34 -16.75 -11.41
N MET A 26 -4.29 -16.48 -10.52
CA MET A 26 -4.83 -17.53 -9.61
C MET A 26 -5.55 -18.64 -10.36
N GLU A 27 -6.37 -18.28 -11.35
CA GLU A 27 -7.04 -19.26 -12.20
C GLU A 27 -6.05 -20.12 -12.98
N LEU A 28 -5.01 -19.54 -13.55
CA LEU A 28 -3.97 -20.26 -14.25
C LEU A 28 -3.24 -21.23 -13.31
N THR A 29 -2.89 -20.80 -12.10
CA THR A 29 -2.28 -21.66 -11.09
C THR A 29 -3.20 -22.83 -10.71
N GLN A 30 -4.50 -22.55 -10.54
CA GLN A 30 -5.48 -23.58 -10.26
C GLN A 30 -5.55 -24.64 -11.35
N GLN A 31 -5.52 -24.23 -12.61
CA GLN A 31 -5.62 -25.16 -13.76
C GLN A 31 -4.35 -25.95 -14.01
N THR A 32 -3.17 -25.40 -13.70
CA THR A 32 -1.88 -26.03 -14.04
C THR A 32 -1.28 -26.84 -12.89
N GLU A 33 -1.39 -26.34 -11.66
CA GLU A 33 -0.70 -26.92 -10.50
C GLU A 33 -1.66 -27.33 -9.38
N GLY A 34 -2.86 -26.80 -9.40
CA GLY A 34 -3.79 -26.84 -8.28
C GLY A 34 -3.44 -25.81 -7.21
N TYR A 35 -4.44 -25.10 -6.71
CA TYR A 35 -4.31 -24.13 -5.64
C TYR A 35 -5.32 -24.44 -4.54
N ALA A 36 -4.84 -24.94 -3.40
CA ALA A 36 -5.70 -25.46 -2.34
C ALA A 36 -6.67 -24.41 -1.77
N GLU A 37 -6.24 -23.14 -1.72
CA GLU A 37 -7.04 -22.04 -1.19
C GLU A 37 -7.74 -21.20 -2.28
N TYR A 38 -7.89 -21.76 -3.50
CA TYR A 38 -8.43 -21.05 -4.66
C TYR A 38 -9.79 -20.39 -4.39
N GLU A 39 -10.75 -21.16 -3.84
CA GLU A 39 -12.10 -20.65 -3.56
C GLU A 39 -12.06 -19.52 -2.50
N THR A 40 -11.24 -19.68 -1.47
CA THR A 40 -11.04 -18.65 -0.44
C THR A 40 -10.43 -17.39 -1.03
N ALA A 41 -9.41 -17.53 -1.87
CA ALA A 41 -8.74 -16.43 -2.52
C ALA A 41 -9.66 -15.69 -3.51
N MET A 42 -10.45 -16.43 -4.28
CA MET A 42 -11.42 -15.82 -5.21
C MET A 42 -12.54 -15.10 -4.47
N ALA A 43 -13.05 -15.65 -3.38
CA ALA A 43 -14.07 -15.00 -2.55
C ALA A 43 -13.56 -13.69 -1.89
N ALA A 44 -12.26 -13.56 -1.66
CA ALA A 44 -11.69 -12.31 -1.12
C ALA A 44 -11.89 -11.11 -2.06
N PHE A 45 -12.04 -11.31 -3.36
CA PHE A 45 -12.32 -10.22 -4.31
C PHE A 45 -13.70 -9.60 -4.12
N ASP A 46 -14.66 -10.32 -3.53
CA ASP A 46 -15.97 -9.77 -3.18
C ASP A 46 -15.90 -8.72 -2.06
N LEU A 47 -14.80 -8.75 -1.28
CA LEU A 47 -14.55 -7.82 -0.19
C LEU A 47 -13.84 -6.54 -0.64
N VAL A 48 -13.30 -6.48 -1.85
CA VAL A 48 -12.49 -5.35 -2.33
C VAL A 48 -13.29 -4.05 -2.31
N ASP A 49 -14.49 -4.03 -2.89
CA ASP A 49 -15.30 -2.81 -2.97
C ASP A 49 -15.75 -2.26 -1.62
N PRO A 50 -16.29 -3.09 -0.70
CA PRO A 50 -16.65 -2.59 0.62
C PRO A 50 -15.44 -2.14 1.45
N ILE A 51 -14.29 -2.82 1.35
CA ILE A 51 -13.04 -2.41 2.01
C ILE A 51 -12.55 -1.09 1.44
N TYR A 52 -12.51 -0.95 0.11
CA TYR A 52 -12.08 0.27 -0.55
C TYR A 52 -12.90 1.49 -0.10
N ARG A 53 -14.23 1.40 -0.10
CA ARG A 53 -15.09 2.50 0.33
C ARG A 53 -14.81 2.94 1.77
N LYS A 54 -14.70 1.99 2.69
CA LYS A 54 -14.34 2.28 4.09
C LYS A 54 -12.93 2.89 4.20
N ALA A 55 -11.98 2.37 3.43
CA ALA A 55 -10.62 2.88 3.42
C ALA A 55 -10.56 4.34 2.93
N VAL A 56 -11.32 4.70 1.89
CA VAL A 56 -11.42 6.08 1.40
C VAL A 56 -11.99 7.02 2.45
N GLU A 57 -13.08 6.62 3.12
CA GLU A 57 -13.68 7.41 4.20
C GLU A 57 -12.71 7.62 5.37
N TYR A 58 -12.03 6.56 5.79
CA TYR A 58 -11.04 6.59 6.86
C TYR A 58 -9.83 7.45 6.52
N THR A 59 -9.26 7.27 5.33
CA THR A 59 -7.99 7.90 4.96
C THR A 59 -8.13 9.35 4.51
N ARG A 60 -9.26 9.76 3.94
CA ARG A 60 -9.47 11.11 3.38
C ARG A 60 -9.05 12.26 4.30
N PRO A 61 -9.51 12.35 5.56
CA PRO A 61 -9.12 13.43 6.45
C PRO A 61 -7.64 13.35 6.85
N LEU A 62 -7.09 12.16 6.98
CA LEU A 62 -5.69 11.92 7.35
C LEU A 62 -4.77 12.31 6.20
N ALA A 63 -5.12 11.93 4.98
CA ALA A 63 -4.38 12.27 3.76
C ALA A 63 -4.36 13.78 3.52
N ALA A 64 -5.49 14.48 3.71
CA ALA A 64 -5.56 15.92 3.58
C ALA A 64 -4.60 16.63 4.55
N LYS A 65 -4.62 16.25 5.83
CA LYS A 65 -3.71 16.77 6.84
C LYS A 65 -2.24 16.50 6.49
N TRP A 66 -1.92 15.28 6.08
CA TRP A 66 -0.55 14.92 5.71
C TRP A 66 -0.07 15.66 4.46
N ALA A 67 -0.95 15.86 3.47
CA ALA A 67 -0.65 16.63 2.27
C ALA A 67 -0.29 18.11 2.62
N GLU A 68 -1.07 18.74 3.49
CA GLU A 68 -0.76 20.11 3.98
C GLU A 68 0.61 20.16 4.67
N GLN A 69 0.94 19.17 5.50
CA GLN A 69 2.21 19.11 6.22
C GLN A 69 3.42 18.88 5.30
N ASN A 70 3.22 18.37 4.11
CA ASN A 70 4.28 17.95 3.18
C ASN A 70 4.28 18.71 1.84
N ALA A 71 3.39 19.69 1.65
CA ALA A 71 3.25 20.42 0.39
C ALA A 71 4.52 21.19 -0.03
N ASP A 72 5.38 21.54 0.91
CA ASP A 72 6.64 22.29 0.71
C ASP A 72 7.87 21.38 0.57
N LYS A 73 7.71 20.06 0.53
CA LYS A 73 8.85 19.14 0.57
C LYS A 73 9.42 18.83 -0.80
N PRO A 74 10.75 18.87 -0.93
CA PRO A 74 11.43 18.54 -2.16
C PRO A 74 11.46 17.01 -2.42
N CYS A 75 11.26 16.20 -1.39
CA CYS A 75 11.28 14.74 -1.47
C CYS A 75 10.29 14.10 -0.49
N ILE A 76 9.57 13.10 -0.97
CA ILE A 76 8.67 12.27 -0.17
C ILE A 76 9.12 10.81 -0.27
N ASN A 77 9.52 10.22 0.84
CA ASN A 77 9.85 8.80 0.90
C ASN A 77 8.60 7.95 1.09
N VAL A 78 8.51 6.84 0.40
CA VAL A 78 7.41 5.88 0.54
C VAL A 78 7.98 4.53 0.94
N MET A 79 7.55 3.98 2.07
CA MET A 79 8.09 2.75 2.62
C MET A 79 7.01 1.68 2.75
N ALA A 80 7.34 0.45 2.35
CA ALA A 80 6.45 -0.70 2.50
C ALA A 80 7.23 -2.01 2.44
N GLN A 81 6.54 -3.11 2.77
CA GLN A 81 7.09 -4.46 2.74
C GLN A 81 6.10 -5.43 2.08
N GLY A 82 6.64 -6.53 1.53
CA GLY A 82 5.85 -7.62 0.97
C GLY A 82 4.89 -7.16 -0.14
N PRO A 83 3.63 -7.61 -0.13
CA PRO A 83 2.66 -7.27 -1.19
C PRO A 83 2.41 -5.77 -1.33
N LEU A 84 2.52 -4.99 -0.25
CA LEU A 84 2.32 -3.53 -0.29
C LEU A 84 3.48 -2.77 -0.92
N PHE A 85 4.66 -3.41 -1.13
CA PHE A 85 5.78 -2.74 -1.79
C PHE A 85 5.44 -2.32 -3.22
N GLY A 86 4.70 -3.14 -3.96
CA GLY A 86 4.21 -2.78 -5.29
C GLY A 86 3.31 -1.54 -5.28
N ALA A 87 2.40 -1.45 -4.30
CA ALA A 87 1.54 -0.28 -4.14
C ALA A 87 2.33 0.98 -3.75
N ALA A 88 3.33 0.85 -2.86
CA ALA A 88 4.23 1.94 -2.50
C ALA A 88 5.03 2.43 -3.70
N TYR A 89 5.52 1.51 -4.54
CA TYR A 89 6.26 1.85 -5.76
C TYR A 89 5.38 2.63 -6.75
N VAL A 90 4.17 2.15 -7.03
CA VAL A 90 3.21 2.84 -7.91
C VAL A 90 2.86 4.23 -7.35
N PHE A 91 2.59 4.35 -6.05
CA PHE A 91 2.31 5.64 -5.43
C PHE A 91 3.50 6.60 -5.57
N SER A 92 4.71 6.13 -5.34
CA SER A 92 5.93 6.93 -5.46
C SER A 92 6.14 7.45 -6.89
N ILE A 93 6.09 6.57 -7.91
CA ILE A 93 6.42 6.99 -9.28
C ILE A 93 5.25 7.65 -10.01
N CYS A 94 4.03 7.12 -9.88
CA CYS A 94 2.89 7.64 -10.64
C CYS A 94 2.22 8.83 -9.94
N ASN A 95 2.04 8.76 -8.61
CA ASN A 95 1.35 9.83 -7.91
C ASN A 95 2.33 10.96 -7.49
N VAL A 96 3.46 10.62 -6.86
CA VAL A 96 4.35 11.65 -6.33
C VAL A 96 5.25 12.22 -7.41
N GLN A 97 5.96 11.40 -8.19
CA GLN A 97 6.88 11.92 -9.21
C GLN A 97 6.15 12.41 -10.46
N GLU A 98 5.25 11.62 -11.04
CA GLU A 98 4.60 11.96 -12.30
C GLU A 98 3.55 13.06 -12.13
N MET A 99 2.62 12.90 -11.17
CA MET A 99 1.50 13.82 -11.02
C MET A 99 1.85 15.05 -10.18
N LEU A 100 2.58 14.90 -9.09
CA LEU A 100 2.94 16.01 -8.20
C LEU A 100 4.28 16.66 -8.56
N GLN A 101 5.10 16.01 -9.38
CA GLN A 101 6.44 16.48 -9.78
C GLN A 101 7.37 16.74 -8.57
N ILE A 102 7.26 15.88 -7.57
CA ILE A 102 8.07 15.89 -6.35
C ILE A 102 9.00 14.66 -6.38
N ASP A 103 10.26 14.82 -5.99
CA ASP A 103 11.18 13.69 -5.85
C ASP A 103 10.63 12.67 -4.85
N SER A 104 10.77 11.39 -5.19
CA SER A 104 10.29 10.32 -4.33
C SER A 104 11.20 9.10 -4.40
N CYS A 105 11.37 8.45 -3.27
CA CYS A 105 12.11 7.21 -3.15
C CYS A 105 11.21 6.14 -2.54
N THR A 106 11.13 4.97 -3.19
CA THR A 106 10.46 3.81 -2.61
C THR A 106 11.47 2.98 -1.83
N ILE A 107 11.19 2.74 -0.57
CA ILE A 107 12.07 2.02 0.36
C ILE A 107 11.38 0.72 0.80
N ASN A 108 12.06 -0.42 0.60
CA ASN A 108 11.61 -1.65 1.24
C ASN A 108 11.91 -1.57 2.75
N THR A 109 10.95 -1.96 3.60
CA THR A 109 11.12 -1.83 5.06
C THR A 109 12.33 -2.61 5.59
N CYS A 110 12.70 -3.74 4.97
CA CYS A 110 13.93 -4.44 5.34
C CYS A 110 15.18 -3.66 4.94
N ASP A 111 15.20 -3.10 3.73
CA ASP A 111 16.34 -2.34 3.21
C ASP A 111 16.50 -0.99 3.93
N PHE A 112 15.43 -0.49 4.56
CA PHE A 112 15.46 0.73 5.36
C PHE A 112 16.61 0.73 6.37
N PHE A 113 16.89 -0.42 6.98
CA PHE A 113 17.96 -0.57 7.98
C PHE A 113 19.36 -0.78 7.40
N HIS A 114 19.53 -0.64 6.06
CA HIS A 114 20.82 -0.74 5.37
C HIS A 114 21.31 0.59 4.78
N GLY A 115 20.78 1.70 5.30
CA GLY A 115 21.20 3.05 4.87
C GLY A 115 20.13 4.11 5.10
N PRO A 116 18.92 3.97 4.55
CA PRO A 116 17.88 5.01 4.66
C PRO A 116 17.53 5.45 6.08
N PHE A 117 17.68 4.59 7.07
CA PHE A 117 17.41 4.93 8.47
C PHE A 117 18.36 6.02 9.03
N GLU A 118 19.56 6.14 8.49
CA GLU A 118 20.56 7.13 8.92
C GLU A 118 20.16 8.56 8.59
N ILE A 119 19.35 8.74 7.54
CA ILE A 119 18.89 10.07 7.12
C ILE A 119 17.48 10.41 7.63
N LEU A 120 16.86 9.51 8.41
CA LEU A 120 15.55 9.78 9.02
C LEU A 120 15.72 10.76 10.18
N ASP A 121 15.04 11.89 10.09
CA ASP A 121 14.98 12.90 11.15
C ASP A 121 13.56 13.47 11.31
N LYS A 122 13.39 14.44 12.22
CA LYS A 122 12.12 15.11 12.48
C LYS A 122 11.55 15.90 11.29
N ARG A 123 12.35 16.15 10.24
CA ARG A 123 11.96 16.89 9.04
C ARG A 123 11.65 15.99 7.85
N THR A 124 11.97 14.72 7.96
CA THR A 124 11.80 13.73 6.89
C THR A 124 10.32 13.51 6.60
N SER A 125 9.93 13.65 5.33
CA SER A 125 8.62 13.22 4.83
C SER A 125 8.66 11.72 4.54
N LEU A 126 7.84 10.96 5.24
CA LEU A 126 7.75 9.52 5.06
C LEU A 126 6.29 9.05 5.10
N PHE A 127 5.89 8.34 4.05
CA PHE A 127 4.66 7.58 4.03
C PHE A 127 4.97 6.09 4.16
N GLN A 128 4.56 5.47 5.26
CA GLN A 128 4.77 4.04 5.51
C GLN A 128 3.45 3.29 5.37
N LEU A 129 3.40 2.32 4.46
CA LEU A 129 2.33 1.32 4.36
C LEU A 129 2.71 0.12 5.23
N ILE A 130 1.80 -0.30 6.09
CA ILE A 130 2.02 -1.39 7.04
C ILE A 130 1.13 -2.56 6.63
N SER A 131 1.76 -3.69 6.32
CA SER A 131 1.09 -4.88 5.83
C SER A 131 0.36 -5.66 6.93
N VAL A 132 -0.55 -6.53 6.52
CA VAL A 132 -1.02 -7.70 7.27
C VAL A 132 -0.23 -8.93 6.81
N GLY A 133 -0.40 -10.07 7.46
CA GLY A 133 0.25 -11.31 7.06
C GLY A 133 1.72 -11.43 7.45
N ARG A 134 2.44 -12.29 6.76
CA ARG A 134 3.79 -12.78 7.16
C ARG A 134 4.87 -11.70 7.21
N SER A 135 4.78 -10.67 6.38
CA SER A 135 5.79 -9.60 6.31
C SER A 135 5.65 -8.53 7.39
N ARG A 136 4.55 -8.54 8.15
CA ARG A 136 4.23 -7.51 9.14
C ARG A 136 5.29 -7.31 10.22
N CYS A 137 5.97 -8.38 10.64
CA CYS A 137 7.02 -8.27 11.68
C CYS A 137 8.15 -7.30 11.28
N ASN A 138 8.44 -7.18 9.99
CA ASN A 138 9.43 -6.22 9.48
C ASN A 138 8.88 -4.79 9.53
N ASP A 139 7.60 -4.61 9.17
CA ASP A 139 6.94 -3.30 9.27
C ASP A 139 6.90 -2.81 10.72
N GLU A 140 6.62 -3.70 11.68
CA GLU A 140 6.60 -3.36 13.11
C GLU A 140 7.97 -2.92 13.64
N ARG A 141 9.06 -3.48 13.11
CA ARG A 141 10.40 -2.99 13.39
C ARG A 141 10.56 -1.56 12.84
N GLY A 142 10.12 -1.31 11.61
CA GLY A 142 10.11 0.02 11.00
C GLY A 142 9.29 1.03 11.81
N ILE A 143 8.06 0.66 12.22
CA ILE A 143 7.18 1.49 13.04
C ILE A 143 7.89 1.97 14.31
N ARG A 144 8.51 1.05 15.04
CA ARG A 144 9.21 1.40 16.30
C ARG A 144 10.31 2.43 16.07
N PHE A 145 11.12 2.26 15.05
CA PHE A 145 12.19 3.18 14.70
C PHE A 145 11.66 4.54 14.26
N VAL A 146 10.71 4.53 13.33
CA VAL A 146 10.11 5.74 12.78
C VAL A 146 9.38 6.56 13.85
N ASN A 147 8.68 5.92 14.78
CA ASN A 147 8.01 6.61 15.89
C ASN A 147 9.00 7.24 16.88
N GLN A 148 10.18 6.66 17.02
CA GLN A 148 11.22 7.21 17.90
C GLN A 148 11.96 8.40 17.28
N TYR A 149 12.30 8.33 16.00
CA TYR A 149 13.21 9.26 15.34
C TYR A 149 12.53 10.18 14.31
N GLY A 150 11.42 9.77 13.71
CA GLY A 150 10.61 10.56 12.78
C GLY A 150 9.88 11.71 13.46
N GLY A 151 9.25 12.58 12.67
CA GLY A 151 8.49 13.75 13.10
C GLY A 151 7.04 13.75 12.63
N GLU A 152 6.43 14.92 12.66
CA GLU A 152 5.01 15.14 12.29
C GLU A 152 4.71 14.92 10.80
N ARG A 153 5.75 14.81 9.96
CA ARG A 153 5.65 14.58 8.51
C ARG A 153 5.64 13.11 8.13
N VAL A 154 5.64 12.24 9.13
CA VAL A 154 5.47 10.81 8.96
C VAL A 154 3.98 10.48 8.97
N TYR A 155 3.55 9.71 7.99
CA TYR A 155 2.23 9.10 8.00
C TYR A 155 2.36 7.58 7.87
N GLN A 156 1.71 6.87 8.77
CA GLN A 156 1.69 5.40 8.81
C GLN A 156 0.27 4.94 8.56
N LEU A 157 0.06 4.17 7.48
CA LEU A 157 -1.22 3.59 7.12
C LEU A 157 -1.17 2.09 7.36
N ASP A 158 -1.87 1.64 8.38
CA ASP A 158 -1.93 0.23 8.74
C ASP A 158 -3.10 -0.45 7.99
N ALA A 159 -2.79 -1.50 7.23
CA ALA A 159 -3.77 -2.28 6.51
C ALA A 159 -4.84 -2.90 7.43
N LYS A 160 -4.54 -3.12 8.71
CA LYS A 160 -5.54 -3.56 9.72
C LYS A 160 -6.64 -2.54 9.93
N GLU A 161 -6.31 -1.25 9.93
CA GLU A 161 -7.28 -0.16 10.09
C GLU A 161 -8.21 -0.02 8.89
N LEU A 162 -7.77 -0.55 7.74
CA LEU A 162 -8.55 -0.56 6.50
C LEU A 162 -9.47 -1.78 6.36
N GLY A 163 -9.46 -2.70 7.33
CA GLY A 163 -10.27 -3.92 7.30
C GLY A 163 -9.65 -5.09 6.51
N LEU A 164 -8.39 -4.97 6.08
CA LEU A 164 -7.69 -6.08 5.40
C LEU A 164 -7.40 -7.28 6.33
N ASN A 165 -7.56 -7.08 7.64
CA ASN A 165 -7.43 -8.16 8.62
C ASN A 165 -8.63 -9.13 8.62
N ASP A 166 -9.72 -8.76 7.94
CA ASP A 166 -10.92 -9.60 7.81
C ASP A 166 -10.80 -10.59 6.63
N ILE A 167 -9.79 -10.40 5.77
CA ILE A 167 -9.44 -11.34 4.70
C ILE A 167 -8.60 -12.45 5.33
N LYS A 168 -9.01 -13.69 5.13
CA LYS A 168 -8.24 -14.86 5.60
C LYS A 168 -6.93 -14.98 4.81
N ASP A 169 -5.86 -15.34 5.53
CA ASP A 169 -4.56 -15.71 4.96
C ASP A 169 -4.63 -17.08 4.25
#